data_e3b3994d317da052ad9d42d74c3bed01
#
_entry.id   e3b3994d317da052ad9d42d74c3bed01
#
_cell.length_a   1.000
_cell.length_b   1.000
_cell.length_c   1.000
_cell.angle_alpha   90.00
_cell.angle_beta   90.00
_cell.angle_gamma   90.00
#
_symmetry.space_group_name_H-M   'P 1'
#
loop_
_entity.id
_entity.type
_entity.pdbx_description
1 polymer ?
#
loop_
_entity_poly.entity_id
_entity_poly.type
_entity_poly.pdbx_seq_one_letter_code
_entity_poly.pdbx_strand_id
1 'polypeptide(L)'
;MRTFRIRRAAIATTALAIALLAAGCSGSDDGGGSAAPAAAEPAPASTPMASSEPFGPACSSVPAEGAGSFSGMATAPVATAASNNPVLSTLVTAVKEAGLVDTLNNTEDLTVFAPANDAFNAVPKATMDAAMKDPKGLLTQVLTGHVVAGKLAPDALAGEHKTLAGSTITVEGSGEDFTVNGNAKVVCGNVQTANATVYIIDNVLLPKS
;
A
#
# COMPACT_ATOMS: atom_id res chain seq x y z
N MET A 1 29.62 -25.87 -22.16
CA MET A 1 30.25 -24.57 -22.47
C MET A 1 29.44 -23.86 -23.54
N ARG A 2 28.62 -22.88 -23.16
CA ARG A 2 27.89 -22.03 -24.10
C ARG A 2 28.23 -20.59 -23.78
N THR A 3 28.98 -19.96 -24.67
CA THR A 3 29.46 -18.59 -24.60
C THR A 3 28.34 -17.60 -24.89
N PHE A 4 28.01 -16.76 -23.90
CA PHE A 4 27.06 -15.64 -24.07
C PHE A 4 27.80 -14.44 -24.68
N ARG A 5 27.39 -14.04 -25.87
CA ARG A 5 27.92 -12.83 -26.56
C ARG A 5 27.12 -11.61 -26.09
N ILE A 6 27.81 -10.72 -25.42
CA ILE A 6 27.30 -9.40 -25.01
C ILE A 6 27.34 -8.48 -26.23
N ARG A 7 26.19 -8.01 -26.68
CA ARG A 7 26.08 -6.94 -27.68
C ARG A 7 26.01 -5.60 -26.96
N ARG A 8 27.05 -4.80 -27.14
CA ARG A 8 27.10 -3.38 -26.72
C ARG A 8 26.33 -2.56 -27.76
N ALA A 9 25.25 -1.86 -27.35
CA ALA A 9 24.59 -0.83 -28.14
C ALA A 9 25.11 0.54 -27.68
N ALA A 10 25.62 1.29 -28.66
CA ALA A 10 26.09 2.65 -28.48
C ALA A 10 24.91 3.62 -28.46
N ILE A 11 24.89 4.53 -27.49
CA ILE A 11 23.90 5.60 -27.40
C ILE A 11 24.57 6.89 -27.91
N ALA A 12 24.00 7.44 -28.99
CA ALA A 12 24.42 8.72 -29.55
C ALA A 12 23.77 9.87 -28.78
N THR A 13 24.60 10.82 -28.34
CA THR A 13 24.22 12.08 -27.73
C THR A 13 23.92 13.12 -28.80
N THR A 14 22.70 13.69 -28.79
CA THR A 14 22.35 14.91 -29.53
C THR A 14 22.17 16.07 -28.57
N ALA A 15 23.05 17.04 -28.69
CA ALA A 15 22.97 18.33 -28.02
C ALA A 15 22.05 19.26 -28.83
N LEU A 16 21.10 19.93 -28.21
CA LEU A 16 20.31 21.01 -28.80
C LEU A 16 20.51 22.29 -27.99
N ALA A 17 21.15 23.27 -28.60
CA ALA A 17 21.36 24.60 -28.10
C ALA A 17 20.11 25.47 -28.38
N ILE A 18 19.62 26.22 -27.41
CA ILE A 18 18.60 27.25 -27.60
C ILE A 18 19.16 28.60 -27.13
N ALA A 19 19.16 29.54 -28.07
CA ALA A 19 19.66 30.89 -27.95
C ALA A 19 18.69 31.80 -27.16
N LEU A 20 19.28 32.71 -26.37
CA LEU A 20 18.63 33.86 -25.75
C LEU A 20 18.30 34.94 -26.79
N LEU A 21 17.17 35.56 -26.71
CA LEU A 21 16.90 36.89 -27.25
C LEU A 21 16.21 37.72 -26.17
N ALA A 22 16.92 38.75 -25.72
CA ALA A 22 16.44 39.87 -24.94
C ALA A 22 16.16 41.07 -25.87
N ALA A 23 15.07 41.76 -25.62
CA ALA A 23 14.83 43.19 -25.93
C ALA A 23 13.44 43.50 -25.36
N GLY A 24 13.20 44.43 -24.49
CA GLY A 24 13.60 45.80 -24.43
C GLY A 24 12.45 46.71 -24.77
N CYS A 25 12.11 47.62 -23.86
CA CYS A 25 11.54 48.99 -24.00
C CYS A 25 10.18 49.21 -23.34
N SER A 26 10.20 49.84 -22.20
CA SER A 26 9.90 51.23 -21.85
C SER A 26 8.82 51.95 -22.69
N GLY A 27 7.78 52.39 -22.02
CA GLY A 27 6.78 53.34 -22.51
C GLY A 27 5.70 53.60 -21.44
N SER A 28 5.85 54.74 -20.75
CA SER A 28 4.80 55.36 -19.92
C SER A 28 3.78 55.97 -20.85
N ASP A 29 2.50 55.88 -20.54
CA ASP A 29 1.57 57.04 -20.61
C ASP A 29 0.17 56.73 -20.02
N ASP A 30 -0.34 57.72 -19.42
CA ASP A 30 -1.58 57.98 -18.72
C ASP A 30 -2.91 57.56 -19.39
N GLY A 31 -3.90 57.27 -18.55
CA GLY A 31 -5.25 57.80 -18.78
C GLY A 31 -6.38 56.77 -18.93
N GLY A 32 -7.26 56.74 -17.94
CA GLY A 32 -8.68 56.55 -18.21
C GLY A 32 -9.30 55.22 -17.85
N GLY A 33 -10.04 55.25 -16.74
CA GLY A 33 -10.82 54.14 -16.20
C GLY A 33 -11.80 53.49 -17.17
N SER A 34 -11.89 52.22 -17.06
CA SER A 34 -13.11 51.46 -17.32
C SER A 34 -12.98 50.10 -16.61
N ALA A 35 -13.92 49.85 -15.70
CA ALA A 35 -14.03 48.58 -15.00
C ALA A 35 -14.31 47.47 -15.98
N ALA A 36 -13.34 46.56 -16.15
CA ALA A 36 -13.55 45.27 -16.78
C ALA A 36 -13.74 44.20 -15.67
N PRO A 37 -14.66 43.27 -15.84
CA PRO A 37 -14.93 42.25 -14.84
C PRO A 37 -13.68 41.37 -14.63
N ALA A 38 -13.35 41.21 -13.36
CA ALA A 38 -12.29 40.28 -12.93
C ALA A 38 -12.50 38.92 -13.56
N ALA A 39 -11.58 38.53 -14.47
CA ALA A 39 -11.44 37.17 -14.89
C ALA A 39 -11.07 36.38 -13.63
N ALA A 40 -11.98 35.48 -13.24
CA ALA A 40 -11.70 34.49 -12.22
C ALA A 40 -10.45 33.70 -12.64
N GLU A 41 -9.37 33.84 -11.91
CA GLU A 41 -8.25 32.95 -11.98
C GLU A 41 -8.78 31.52 -11.81
N PRO A 42 -8.45 30.59 -12.70
CA PRO A 42 -8.76 29.19 -12.47
C PRO A 42 -8.04 28.81 -11.17
N ALA A 43 -8.82 28.48 -10.14
CA ALA A 43 -8.30 27.88 -8.92
C ALA A 43 -7.35 26.74 -9.32
N PRO A 44 -6.17 26.62 -8.70
CA PRO A 44 -5.29 25.50 -8.97
C PRO A 44 -6.11 24.24 -8.74
N ALA A 45 -6.21 23.42 -9.80
CA ALA A 45 -6.79 22.10 -9.71
C ALA A 45 -6.05 21.39 -8.56
N SER A 46 -6.75 21.14 -7.47
CA SER A 46 -6.25 20.35 -6.37
C SER A 46 -5.94 18.99 -6.99
N THR A 47 -4.67 18.75 -7.26
CA THR A 47 -4.17 17.38 -7.48
C THR A 47 -4.65 16.60 -6.25
N PRO A 48 -5.37 15.49 -6.41
CA PRO A 48 -5.69 14.65 -5.28
C PRO A 48 -4.34 14.19 -4.72
N MET A 49 -3.92 14.82 -3.61
CA MET A 49 -2.86 14.26 -2.79
C MET A 49 -3.38 12.90 -2.36
N ALA A 50 -2.72 11.83 -2.78
CA ALA A 50 -2.96 10.51 -2.25
C ALA A 50 -2.93 10.65 -0.73
N SER A 51 -4.10 10.45 -0.10
CA SER A 51 -4.25 10.66 1.33
C SER A 51 -3.29 9.72 2.04
N SER A 52 -2.25 10.26 2.67
CA SER A 52 -1.30 9.47 3.46
C SER A 52 -1.93 8.97 4.76
N GLU A 53 -3.15 9.40 5.06
CA GLU A 53 -3.86 9.08 6.28
C GLU A 53 -4.57 7.72 6.17
N PRO A 54 -4.57 6.95 7.26
CA PRO A 54 -5.37 5.74 7.37
C PRO A 54 -6.87 6.06 7.25
N PHE A 55 -7.61 5.19 6.57
CA PHE A 55 -9.05 5.34 6.33
C PHE A 55 -9.82 4.07 6.70
N GLY A 56 -11.11 4.20 6.93
CA GLY A 56 -12.02 3.10 7.21
C GLY A 56 -12.52 3.03 8.66
N PRO A 57 -13.67 2.37 8.90
CA PRO A 57 -14.37 2.41 10.19
C PRO A 57 -13.61 1.73 11.34
N ALA A 58 -12.82 0.70 11.07
CA ALA A 58 -12.08 -0.02 12.10
C ALA A 58 -10.75 0.66 12.49
N CYS A 59 -10.37 1.76 11.80
CA CYS A 59 -9.20 2.54 12.22
C CYS A 59 -9.35 3.11 13.64
N SER A 60 -10.57 3.37 14.09
CA SER A 60 -10.86 3.79 15.47
C SER A 60 -10.51 2.74 16.54
N SER A 61 -10.38 1.47 16.14
CA SER A 61 -9.96 0.38 17.03
C SER A 61 -8.44 0.29 17.21
N VAL A 62 -7.68 1.00 16.38
CA VAL A 62 -6.22 1.12 16.51
C VAL A 62 -5.93 2.13 17.62
N PRO A 63 -4.99 1.83 18.54
CA PRO A 63 -4.62 2.77 19.60
C PRO A 63 -4.19 4.13 19.05
N ALA A 64 -4.62 5.22 19.69
CA ALA A 64 -4.24 6.58 19.30
C ALA A 64 -2.77 6.89 19.62
N GLU A 65 -2.21 6.21 20.64
CA GLU A 65 -0.85 6.46 21.14
C GLU A 65 -0.09 5.14 21.40
N GLY A 66 1.23 5.24 21.49
CA GLY A 66 2.11 4.11 21.75
C GLY A 66 2.60 3.39 20.49
N ALA A 67 3.35 2.31 20.67
CA ALA A 67 3.96 1.55 19.56
C ALA A 67 2.95 0.88 18.63
N GLY A 68 1.71 0.66 19.09
CA GLY A 68 0.60 0.12 18.30
C GLY A 68 -0.24 1.18 17.58
N SER A 69 0.02 2.46 17.78
CA SER A 69 -0.64 3.56 17.08
C SER A 69 -0.13 3.70 15.64
N PHE A 70 -0.83 4.45 14.82
CA PHE A 70 -0.40 4.71 13.44
C PHE A 70 1.01 5.32 13.37
N SER A 71 1.30 6.30 14.22
CA SER A 71 2.63 6.92 14.30
C SER A 71 3.70 5.98 14.83
N GLY A 72 3.38 5.13 15.81
CA GLY A 72 4.29 4.12 16.33
C GLY A 72 4.60 3.02 15.33
N MET A 73 3.58 2.57 14.58
CA MET A 73 3.75 1.58 13.52
C MET A 73 4.56 2.11 12.33
N ALA A 74 4.44 3.40 11.98
CA ALA A 74 5.16 4.00 10.87
C ALA A 74 6.69 3.92 11.00
N THR A 75 7.21 3.84 12.21
CA THR A 75 8.65 3.77 12.50
C THR A 75 9.18 2.35 12.69
N ALA A 76 8.33 1.36 12.69
CA ALA A 76 8.68 -0.04 12.92
C ALA A 76 8.43 -0.91 11.68
N PRO A 77 9.25 -1.97 11.44
CA PRO A 77 8.97 -2.96 10.41
C PRO A 77 7.62 -3.64 10.64
N VAL A 78 6.99 -4.11 9.56
CA VAL A 78 5.56 -4.51 9.57
C VAL A 78 5.22 -5.59 10.60
N ALA A 79 6.03 -6.63 10.78
CA ALA A 79 5.73 -7.66 11.76
C ALA A 79 5.93 -7.16 13.20
N THR A 80 6.88 -6.26 13.43
CA THR A 80 7.09 -5.59 14.72
C THR A 80 5.94 -4.61 15.00
N ALA A 81 5.55 -3.81 14.02
CA ALA A 81 4.40 -2.90 14.10
C ALA A 81 3.11 -3.64 14.44
N ALA A 82 2.82 -4.73 13.71
CA ALA A 82 1.67 -5.58 13.96
C ALA A 82 1.67 -6.18 15.38
N SER A 83 2.85 -6.56 15.90
CA SER A 83 3.00 -7.14 17.25
C SER A 83 2.59 -6.19 18.38
N ASN A 84 2.65 -4.90 18.14
CA ASN A 84 2.24 -3.86 19.08
C ASN A 84 0.76 -3.46 18.93
N ASN A 85 0.08 -3.97 17.90
CA ASN A 85 -1.32 -3.64 17.63
C ASN A 85 -2.26 -4.74 18.16
N PRO A 86 -3.14 -4.44 19.12
CA PRO A 86 -4.02 -5.44 19.74
C PRO A 86 -5.03 -6.04 18.73
N VAL A 87 -5.39 -5.30 17.69
CA VAL A 87 -6.34 -5.75 16.64
C VAL A 87 -5.76 -6.88 15.78
N LEU A 88 -4.43 -7.02 15.75
CA LEU A 88 -3.69 -7.97 14.90
C LEU A 88 -3.01 -9.11 15.69
N SER A 89 -3.32 -9.28 16.98
CA SER A 89 -2.63 -10.23 17.87
C SER A 89 -2.70 -11.68 17.38
N THR A 90 -3.84 -12.11 16.82
CA THR A 90 -4.01 -13.45 16.24
C THR A 90 -3.14 -13.65 15.00
N LEU A 91 -3.11 -12.64 14.10
CA LEU A 91 -2.24 -12.66 12.93
C LEU A 91 -0.77 -12.78 13.32
N VAL A 92 -0.33 -12.02 14.32
CA VAL A 92 1.06 -12.05 14.82
C VAL A 92 1.43 -13.43 15.36
N THR A 93 0.54 -14.08 16.07
CA THR A 93 0.75 -15.47 16.54
C THR A 93 0.95 -16.40 15.36
N ALA A 94 0.09 -16.32 14.34
CA ALA A 94 0.21 -17.14 13.12
C ALA A 94 1.51 -16.87 12.37
N VAL A 95 1.94 -15.61 12.25
CA VAL A 95 3.21 -15.23 11.58
C VAL A 95 4.43 -15.77 12.35
N LYS A 96 4.39 -15.78 13.68
CA LYS A 96 5.44 -16.35 14.54
C LYS A 96 5.51 -17.87 14.38
N GLU A 97 4.38 -18.57 14.39
CA GLU A 97 4.30 -20.02 14.19
C GLU A 97 4.80 -20.43 12.79
N ALA A 98 4.51 -19.65 11.77
CA ALA A 98 5.01 -19.85 10.42
C ALA A 98 6.50 -19.49 10.25
N GLY A 99 7.13 -18.81 11.21
CA GLY A 99 8.50 -18.34 11.13
C GLY A 99 8.74 -17.23 10.09
N LEU A 100 7.71 -16.44 9.77
CA LEU A 100 7.75 -15.40 8.74
C LEU A 100 8.11 -13.99 9.27
N VAL A 101 8.33 -13.85 10.57
CA VAL A 101 8.62 -12.54 11.20
C VAL A 101 9.82 -11.86 10.54
N ASP A 102 10.95 -12.58 10.42
CA ASP A 102 12.17 -12.04 9.83
C ASP A 102 12.00 -11.75 8.35
N THR A 103 11.30 -12.61 7.62
CA THR A 103 11.01 -12.41 6.20
C THR A 103 10.22 -11.12 5.98
N LEU A 104 9.15 -10.90 6.76
CA LEU A 104 8.30 -9.72 6.64
C LEU A 104 9.01 -8.44 7.10
N ASN A 105 9.89 -8.52 8.09
CA ASN A 105 10.63 -7.36 8.58
C ASN A 105 11.79 -6.95 7.66
N ASN A 106 12.40 -7.90 6.95
CA ASN A 106 13.56 -7.66 6.10
C ASN A 106 13.20 -7.43 4.62
N THR A 107 11.95 -7.70 4.23
CA THR A 107 11.49 -7.41 2.88
C THR A 107 10.98 -5.98 2.83
N GLU A 108 11.49 -5.20 1.89
CA GLU A 108 11.09 -3.82 1.65
C GLU A 108 9.95 -3.76 0.61
N ASP A 109 9.22 -2.66 0.64
CA ASP A 109 8.15 -2.36 -0.31
C ASP A 109 7.09 -3.47 -0.40
N LEU A 110 6.40 -3.71 0.71
CA LEU A 110 5.30 -4.66 0.79
C LEU A 110 3.94 -3.98 0.96
N THR A 111 2.92 -4.64 0.46
CA THR A 111 1.53 -4.40 0.85
C THR A 111 1.02 -5.63 1.58
N VAL A 112 0.56 -5.44 2.81
CA VAL A 112 0.09 -6.52 3.67
C VAL A 112 -1.41 -6.38 3.92
N PHE A 113 -2.19 -7.36 3.49
CA PHE A 113 -3.59 -7.49 3.85
C PHE A 113 -3.69 -8.21 5.19
N ALA A 114 -3.82 -7.47 6.27
CA ALA A 114 -3.78 -8.00 7.64
C ALA A 114 -5.19 -8.34 8.13
N PRO A 115 -5.57 -9.62 8.26
CA PRO A 115 -6.86 -9.98 8.85
C PRO A 115 -6.90 -9.58 10.32
N ALA A 116 -7.96 -8.85 10.73
CA ALA A 116 -8.21 -8.51 12.11
C ALA A 116 -8.52 -9.78 12.92
N ASN A 117 -8.48 -9.68 14.26
CA ASN A 117 -8.82 -10.82 15.13
C ASN A 117 -10.20 -11.40 14.82
N ASP A 118 -11.18 -10.54 14.49
CA ASP A 118 -12.54 -10.96 14.12
C ASP A 118 -12.59 -11.76 12.81
N ALA A 119 -11.68 -11.46 11.87
CA ALA A 119 -11.54 -12.21 10.62
C ALA A 119 -11.18 -13.69 10.88
N PHE A 120 -10.35 -13.95 11.87
CA PHE A 120 -10.01 -15.32 12.26
C PHE A 120 -11.19 -16.07 12.90
N ASN A 121 -12.06 -15.35 13.63
CA ASN A 121 -13.28 -15.93 14.20
C ASN A 121 -14.29 -16.36 13.12
N ALA A 122 -14.24 -15.72 11.96
CA ALA A 122 -15.09 -16.08 10.80
C ALA A 122 -14.57 -17.30 10.02
N VAL A 123 -13.30 -17.68 10.20
CA VAL A 123 -12.72 -18.86 9.54
C VAL A 123 -13.26 -20.14 10.19
N PRO A 124 -13.71 -21.15 9.39
CA PRO A 124 -14.10 -22.45 9.92
C PRO A 124 -12.99 -23.06 10.78
N LYS A 125 -13.31 -23.51 11.99
CA LYS A 125 -12.34 -24.09 12.94
C LYS A 125 -11.51 -25.21 12.32
N ALA A 126 -12.13 -26.04 11.48
CA ALA A 126 -11.45 -27.13 10.79
C ALA A 126 -10.31 -26.64 9.87
N THR A 127 -10.52 -25.49 9.19
CA THR A 127 -9.49 -24.88 8.33
C THR A 127 -8.39 -24.24 9.20
N MET A 128 -8.76 -23.58 10.28
CA MET A 128 -7.80 -23.03 11.23
C MET A 128 -6.94 -24.11 11.86
N ASP A 129 -7.55 -25.21 12.34
CA ASP A 129 -6.85 -26.36 12.93
C ASP A 129 -5.93 -27.04 11.90
N ALA A 130 -6.35 -27.14 10.64
CA ALA A 130 -5.52 -27.68 9.56
C ALA A 130 -4.29 -26.79 9.29
N ALA A 131 -4.48 -25.46 9.25
CA ALA A 131 -3.38 -24.52 9.06
C ALA A 131 -2.39 -24.54 10.23
N MET A 132 -2.88 -24.62 11.47
CA MET A 132 -2.04 -24.70 12.68
C MET A 132 -1.29 -26.03 12.80
N LYS A 133 -1.82 -27.13 12.21
CA LYS A 133 -1.12 -28.42 12.15
C LYS A 133 0.00 -28.46 11.12
N ASP A 134 -0.08 -27.61 10.09
CA ASP A 134 0.95 -27.48 9.06
C ASP A 134 1.41 -26.00 8.93
N PRO A 135 2.15 -25.51 9.93
CA PRO A 135 2.55 -24.10 9.95
C PRO A 135 3.55 -23.73 8.85
N LYS A 136 4.33 -24.70 8.36
CA LYS A 136 5.31 -24.48 7.28
C LYS A 136 4.75 -24.68 5.88
N GLY A 137 3.64 -25.39 5.74
CA GLY A 137 2.96 -25.61 4.47
C GLY A 137 1.77 -24.65 4.33
N LEU A 138 0.60 -25.08 4.79
CA LEU A 138 -0.67 -24.37 4.56
C LEU A 138 -0.68 -22.97 5.21
N LEU A 139 -0.21 -22.84 6.46
CA LEU A 139 -0.22 -21.54 7.15
C LEU A 139 0.73 -20.54 6.45
N THR A 140 1.93 -20.98 6.07
CA THR A 140 2.87 -20.15 5.30
C THR A 140 2.25 -19.71 3.97
N GLN A 141 1.61 -20.63 3.25
CA GLN A 141 0.96 -20.32 1.97
C GLN A 141 -0.18 -19.31 2.14
N VAL A 142 -1.01 -19.48 3.16
CA VAL A 142 -2.08 -18.52 3.47
C VAL A 142 -1.48 -17.17 3.81
N LEU A 143 -0.51 -17.09 4.72
CA LEU A 143 0.09 -15.82 5.15
C LEU A 143 0.83 -15.10 4.02
N THR A 144 1.59 -15.82 3.19
CA THR A 144 2.26 -15.22 2.01
C THR A 144 1.26 -14.83 0.92
N GLY A 145 0.07 -15.46 0.89
CA GLY A 145 -1.07 -15.07 0.08
C GLY A 145 -1.74 -13.76 0.50
N HIS A 146 -1.48 -13.28 1.71
CA HIS A 146 -1.91 -11.98 2.22
C HIS A 146 -0.89 -10.86 1.97
N VAL A 147 0.26 -11.17 1.39
CA VAL A 147 1.34 -10.22 1.15
C VAL A 147 1.58 -10.06 -0.34
N VAL A 148 1.56 -8.82 -0.79
CA VAL A 148 1.83 -8.41 -2.17
C VAL A 148 3.17 -7.67 -2.22
N ALA A 149 3.96 -7.92 -3.24
CA ALA A 149 5.17 -7.16 -3.51
C ALA A 149 4.83 -5.76 -4.05
N GLY A 150 5.48 -4.74 -3.52
CA GLY A 150 5.24 -3.34 -3.83
C GLY A 150 4.38 -2.64 -2.77
N LYS A 151 4.71 -1.38 -2.47
CA LYS A 151 3.86 -0.50 -1.66
C LYS A 151 2.74 0.04 -2.54
N LEU A 152 1.51 -0.39 -2.30
CA LEU A 152 0.33 0.09 -3.00
C LEU A 152 -0.32 1.21 -2.19
N ALA A 153 -0.47 2.36 -2.82
CA ALA A 153 -1.30 3.44 -2.32
C ALA A 153 -2.78 3.14 -2.62
N PRO A 154 -3.75 3.79 -1.94
CA PRO A 154 -5.17 3.50 -2.14
C PRO A 154 -5.65 3.63 -3.58
N ASP A 155 -5.11 4.57 -4.33
CA ASP A 155 -5.42 4.81 -5.75
C ASP A 155 -4.85 3.73 -6.68
N ALA A 156 -3.80 3.03 -6.26
CA ALA A 156 -3.19 1.91 -6.98
C ALA A 156 -3.62 0.53 -6.44
N LEU A 157 -4.49 0.50 -5.42
CA LEU A 157 -4.88 -0.73 -4.74
C LEU A 157 -5.88 -1.57 -5.55
N ALA A 158 -6.75 -0.92 -6.36
CA ALA A 158 -7.70 -1.62 -7.20
C ALA A 158 -6.99 -2.32 -8.37
N GLY A 159 -7.35 -3.56 -8.62
CA GLY A 159 -6.79 -4.38 -9.70
C GLY A 159 -6.32 -5.75 -9.25
N GLU A 160 -5.55 -6.41 -10.12
CA GLU A 160 -4.96 -7.72 -9.84
C GLU A 160 -3.54 -7.57 -9.34
N HIS A 161 -3.25 -8.20 -8.21
CA HIS A 161 -1.93 -8.16 -7.58
C HIS A 161 -1.40 -9.56 -7.32
N LYS A 162 -0.12 -9.76 -7.65
CA LYS A 162 0.55 -11.03 -7.38
C LYS A 162 1.08 -11.06 -5.96
N THR A 163 0.69 -12.09 -5.22
CA THR A 163 1.12 -12.31 -3.83
C THR A 163 2.49 -13.00 -3.76
N LEU A 164 3.11 -12.97 -2.59
CA LEU A 164 4.36 -13.72 -2.34
C LEU A 164 4.15 -15.24 -2.40
N ALA A 165 2.92 -15.73 -2.20
CA ALA A 165 2.57 -17.14 -2.44
C ALA A 165 2.55 -17.53 -3.92
N GLY A 166 2.69 -16.55 -4.85
CA GLY A 166 2.59 -16.78 -6.29
C GLY A 166 1.16 -16.79 -6.84
N SER A 167 0.16 -16.71 -5.98
CA SER A 167 -1.25 -16.55 -6.36
C SER A 167 -1.57 -15.10 -6.71
N THR A 168 -2.66 -14.88 -7.45
CA THR A 168 -3.18 -13.54 -7.74
C THR A 168 -4.37 -13.27 -6.85
N ILE A 169 -4.42 -12.07 -6.28
CA ILE A 169 -5.60 -11.51 -5.62
C ILE A 169 -6.17 -10.39 -6.46
N THR A 170 -7.47 -10.25 -6.45
CA THR A 170 -8.18 -9.16 -7.11
C THR A 170 -8.72 -8.22 -6.05
N VAL A 171 -8.41 -6.94 -6.16
CA VAL A 171 -8.96 -5.90 -5.30
C VAL A 171 -9.92 -5.05 -6.11
N GLU A 172 -11.14 -4.94 -5.64
CA GLU A 172 -12.21 -4.16 -6.25
C GLU A 172 -12.61 -3.03 -5.32
N GLY A 173 -13.00 -1.89 -5.89
CA GLY A 173 -13.43 -0.74 -5.13
C GLY A 173 -12.65 0.52 -5.45
N SER A 174 -12.93 1.59 -4.71
CA SER A 174 -12.27 2.89 -4.85
C SER A 174 -12.47 3.75 -3.62
N GLY A 175 -11.62 4.76 -3.43
CA GLY A 175 -11.71 5.67 -2.29
C GLY A 175 -11.37 4.97 -0.98
N GLU A 176 -12.36 4.71 -0.15
CA GLU A 176 -12.22 4.07 1.17
C GLU A 176 -12.86 2.67 1.21
N ASP A 177 -13.61 2.30 0.17
CA ASP A 177 -14.31 1.03 0.08
C ASP A 177 -13.59 0.07 -0.87
N PHE A 178 -12.84 -0.86 -0.31
CA PHE A 178 -12.16 -1.91 -1.06
C PHE A 178 -12.57 -3.29 -0.60
N THR A 179 -12.68 -4.21 -1.55
CA THR A 179 -12.98 -5.63 -1.30
C THR A 179 -11.92 -6.48 -2.00
N VAL A 180 -11.33 -7.41 -1.29
CA VAL A 180 -10.30 -8.32 -1.80
C VAL A 180 -10.94 -9.66 -2.12
N ASN A 181 -10.73 -10.17 -3.34
CA ASN A 181 -11.30 -11.41 -3.87
C ASN A 181 -12.84 -11.51 -3.76
N GLY A 182 -13.53 -10.36 -3.70
CA GLY A 182 -14.99 -10.30 -3.53
C GLY A 182 -15.50 -10.81 -2.18
N ASN A 183 -14.64 -11.01 -1.20
CA ASN A 183 -14.99 -11.65 0.08
C ASN A 183 -14.47 -10.93 1.32
N ALA A 184 -13.32 -10.30 1.27
CA ALA A 184 -12.72 -9.61 2.40
C ALA A 184 -12.76 -8.10 2.19
N LYS A 185 -13.44 -7.35 3.08
CA LYS A 185 -13.48 -5.89 3.02
C LYS A 185 -12.29 -5.29 3.75
N VAL A 186 -11.74 -4.23 3.18
CA VAL A 186 -10.78 -3.39 3.88
C VAL A 186 -11.55 -2.54 4.91
N VAL A 187 -11.27 -2.76 6.18
CA VAL A 187 -11.94 -2.06 7.29
C VAL A 187 -11.06 -0.96 7.91
N CYS A 188 -9.75 -1.03 7.70
CA CYS A 188 -8.83 0.07 7.97
C CYS A 188 -7.65 -0.02 6.99
N GLY A 189 -7.52 0.96 6.12
CA GLY A 189 -6.54 0.97 5.04
C GLY A 189 -5.46 2.00 5.21
N ASN A 190 -4.42 1.89 4.36
CA ASN A 190 -3.31 2.82 4.26
C ASN A 190 -2.52 3.03 5.56
N VAL A 191 -2.42 2.00 6.38
CA VAL A 191 -1.60 2.05 7.59
C VAL A 191 -0.14 1.89 7.20
N GLN A 192 0.65 2.94 7.40
CA GLN A 192 2.07 2.95 7.04
C GLN A 192 2.91 2.26 8.10
N THR A 193 3.89 1.49 7.65
CA THR A 193 4.99 0.95 8.46
C THR A 193 6.33 1.28 7.81
N ALA A 194 7.44 1.03 8.48
CA ALA A 194 8.76 1.38 7.96
C ALA A 194 9.03 0.75 6.57
N ASN A 195 8.58 -0.48 6.34
CA ASN A 195 8.85 -1.24 5.11
C ASN A 195 7.60 -1.67 4.33
N ALA A 196 6.38 -1.38 4.81
CA ALA A 196 5.13 -1.83 4.17
C ALA A 196 3.97 -0.86 4.33
N THR A 197 2.95 -1.02 3.49
CA THR A 197 1.60 -0.47 3.70
C THR A 197 0.67 -1.58 4.13
N VAL A 198 -0.09 -1.38 5.19
CA VAL A 198 -0.99 -2.39 5.77
C VAL A 198 -2.45 -2.01 5.53
N TYR A 199 -3.22 -2.97 5.05
CA TYR A 199 -4.67 -2.90 4.88
C TYR A 199 -5.32 -3.96 5.77
N ILE A 200 -6.00 -3.52 6.82
CA ILE A 200 -6.71 -4.42 7.75
C ILE A 200 -8.01 -4.85 7.09
N ILE A 201 -8.24 -6.15 7.03
CA ILE A 201 -9.40 -6.78 6.39
C ILE A 201 -10.23 -7.58 7.41
N ASP A 202 -11.54 -7.71 7.11
CA ASP A 202 -12.53 -8.38 7.96
C ASP A 202 -12.63 -9.89 7.72
N ASN A 203 -11.89 -10.42 6.74
CA ASN A 203 -11.91 -11.84 6.42
C ASN A 203 -10.52 -12.34 6.01
N VAL A 204 -10.26 -13.64 6.18
CA VAL A 204 -8.99 -14.27 5.79
C VAL A 204 -9.04 -14.68 4.32
N LEU A 205 -7.98 -14.35 3.56
CA LEU A 205 -7.85 -14.75 2.17
C LEU A 205 -7.38 -16.21 2.10
N LEU A 206 -8.33 -17.10 1.91
CA LEU A 206 -8.00 -18.51 1.71
C LEU A 206 -7.59 -18.76 0.25
N PRO A 207 -6.58 -19.59 -0.02
CA PRO A 207 -6.21 -19.95 -1.37
C PRO A 207 -7.40 -20.65 -2.04
N LYS A 208 -7.73 -20.22 -3.25
CA LYS A 208 -8.71 -20.95 -4.07
C LYS A 208 -8.05 -22.26 -4.51
N SER A 209 -8.62 -23.38 -4.08
CA SER A 209 -8.25 -24.74 -4.50
C SER A 209 -8.67 -24.99 -5.95
#